data_162ddd5b09d288acb91215e9430f8b1d
#
_entry.id   162ddd5b09d288acb91215e9430f8b1d
#
_cell.length_a   1.000
_cell.length_b   1.000
_cell.length_c   1.000
_cell.angle_alpha   90.00
_cell.angle_beta   90.00
_cell.angle_gamma   90.00
#
_symmetry.space_group_name_H-M   'P 1'
#
loop_
_entity.id
_entity.type
_entity.pdbx_description
1 polymer ?
#
loop_
_entity_poly.entity_id
_entity_poly.type
_entity_poly.pdbx_seq_one_letter_code
_entity_poly.pdbx_strand_id
1 'polypeptide(L)'
;MPPSLVPPPLQLPLGLRDVAALGQVFTPEPVVRAMVALRRNPGRVLEPSCGDGAFLRHLPGAVGIELDPDHCPPGAEAIDFFAYPERERFDTIIGNPPYVRIQDIAESTRALIERGAYGDILDGRANLYLFFIAKCLRHLRPGGELIFITPRDFLKATSAVKLNRLLVESGSITDAIELGDARVFDDAVPNCLIWRFEKGRSERAMRYCALGVGDDLAAGLAAPAWEERHFVEAGGHLMFARGDYPLRLADVAFVKVGAVSGADELFADAVHGNRDFVCSSTVGSGLTRRMIWSEPGDPPPAVLAPHKARLLQRRVTRFDESNWW
;
A
#
# COMPACT_ATOMS: atom_id res chain seq x y z
N MET A 1 6.34 -14.85 -47.69
CA MET A 1 6.08 -14.38 -46.30
C MET A 1 7.37 -14.46 -45.54
N PRO A 2 7.93 -13.35 -44.99
CA PRO A 2 9.11 -13.43 -44.14
C PRO A 2 8.74 -14.02 -42.76
N PRO A 3 9.64 -14.76 -42.11
CA PRO A 3 9.36 -15.34 -40.80
C PRO A 3 9.24 -14.23 -39.72
N SER A 4 8.24 -14.37 -38.87
CA SER A 4 8.00 -13.52 -37.71
C SER A 4 9.19 -13.65 -36.75
N LEU A 5 9.93 -12.56 -36.56
CA LEU A 5 10.96 -12.43 -35.55
C LEU A 5 10.28 -12.28 -34.17
N VAL A 6 10.08 -13.39 -33.48
CA VAL A 6 9.84 -13.39 -32.03
C VAL A 6 11.23 -13.11 -31.41
N PRO A 7 11.38 -12.03 -30.63
CA PRO A 7 12.63 -11.80 -29.93
C PRO A 7 12.89 -12.95 -28.94
N PRO A 8 14.14 -13.38 -28.74
CA PRO A 8 14.46 -14.41 -27.77
C PRO A 8 14.08 -13.96 -26.35
N PRO A 9 13.71 -14.91 -25.46
CA PRO A 9 13.41 -14.58 -24.07
C PRO A 9 14.60 -13.89 -23.42
N LEU A 10 14.36 -12.77 -22.73
CA LEU A 10 15.37 -12.06 -21.97
C LEU A 10 15.94 -13.01 -20.91
N GLN A 11 17.20 -13.41 -21.07
CA GLN A 11 17.93 -14.10 -20.00
C GLN A 11 18.26 -13.09 -18.90
N LEU A 12 17.68 -13.25 -17.72
CA LEU A 12 18.04 -12.49 -16.52
C LEU A 12 19.49 -12.81 -16.11
N PRO A 13 20.27 -11.82 -15.63
CA PRO A 13 21.61 -12.05 -15.12
C PRO A 13 21.58 -13.02 -13.93
N LEU A 14 22.52 -13.96 -13.89
CA LEU A 14 22.71 -15.05 -12.89
C LEU A 14 22.91 -14.61 -11.43
N GLY A 15 22.69 -13.35 -11.07
CA GLY A 15 22.92 -12.77 -9.74
C GLY A 15 21.67 -12.37 -8.94
N LEU A 16 20.46 -12.54 -9.46
CA LEU A 16 19.21 -12.11 -8.80
C LEU A 16 18.41 -13.28 -8.14
N ARG A 17 19.14 -14.23 -7.55
CA ARG A 17 18.53 -15.43 -6.92
C ARG A 17 18.23 -15.28 -5.42
N ASP A 18 18.12 -14.06 -4.92
CA ASP A 18 17.77 -13.84 -3.52
C ASP A 18 16.24 -13.64 -3.42
N VAL A 19 15.54 -14.62 -2.84
CA VAL A 19 14.08 -14.60 -2.60
C VAL A 19 13.66 -13.31 -1.90
N ALA A 20 14.49 -12.82 -0.96
CA ALA A 20 14.28 -11.54 -0.28
C ALA A 20 14.38 -10.34 -1.22
N ALA A 21 15.26 -10.37 -2.24
CA ALA A 21 15.43 -9.29 -3.22
C ALA A 21 14.26 -9.21 -4.22
N LEU A 22 13.58 -10.33 -4.47
CA LEU A 22 12.38 -10.38 -5.33
C LEU A 22 11.10 -10.05 -4.56
N GLY A 23 11.18 -9.89 -3.22
CA GLY A 23 10.00 -9.68 -2.37
C GLY A 23 9.00 -10.84 -2.41
N GLN A 24 9.48 -12.03 -2.77
CA GLN A 24 8.67 -13.25 -2.77
C GLN A 24 8.33 -13.63 -1.33
N VAL A 25 7.05 -13.68 -1.03
CA VAL A 25 6.52 -14.11 0.26
C VAL A 25 5.46 -15.16 -0.01
N PHE A 26 5.71 -16.38 0.46
CA PHE A 26 4.76 -17.49 0.30
C PHE A 26 3.50 -17.22 1.12
N THR A 27 2.36 -17.31 0.47
CA THR A 27 1.07 -17.04 1.11
C THR A 27 0.61 -18.28 1.90
N PRO A 28 0.37 -18.16 3.22
CA PRO A 28 -0.08 -19.29 4.04
C PRO A 28 -1.43 -19.83 3.57
N GLU A 29 -1.60 -21.14 3.66
CA GLU A 29 -2.80 -21.85 3.20
C GLU A 29 -4.13 -21.29 3.75
N PRO A 30 -4.27 -20.90 5.04
CA PRO A 30 -5.49 -20.26 5.53
C PRO A 30 -5.83 -18.95 4.80
N VAL A 31 -4.82 -18.16 4.44
CA VAL A 31 -4.98 -16.91 3.70
C VAL A 31 -5.43 -17.19 2.26
N VAL A 32 -4.79 -18.17 1.59
CA VAL A 32 -5.16 -18.59 0.24
C VAL A 32 -6.63 -19.00 0.20
N ARG A 33 -7.07 -19.87 1.13
CA ARG A 33 -8.47 -20.32 1.21
C ARG A 33 -9.44 -19.18 1.47
N ALA A 34 -9.12 -18.27 2.37
CA ALA A 34 -9.95 -17.11 2.64
C ALA A 34 -10.10 -16.22 1.41
N MET A 35 -9.01 -15.95 0.69
CA MET A 35 -9.04 -15.15 -0.54
C MET A 35 -9.82 -15.84 -1.66
N VAL A 36 -9.63 -17.14 -1.86
CA VAL A 36 -10.40 -17.94 -2.85
C VAL A 36 -11.90 -17.94 -2.49
N ALA A 37 -12.25 -18.00 -1.20
CA ALA A 37 -13.64 -17.93 -0.74
C ALA A 37 -14.32 -16.58 -1.01
N LEU A 38 -13.54 -15.50 -1.18
CA LEU A 38 -14.09 -14.18 -1.58
C LEU A 38 -14.45 -14.12 -3.08
N ARG A 39 -13.96 -15.04 -3.91
CA ARG A 39 -14.25 -15.07 -5.32
C ARG A 39 -15.73 -15.31 -5.60
N ARG A 40 -16.32 -14.48 -6.45
CA ARG A 40 -17.74 -14.57 -6.85
C ARG A 40 -17.92 -14.77 -8.35
N ASN A 41 -16.91 -14.41 -9.16
CA ASN A 41 -16.99 -14.52 -10.60
C ASN A 41 -16.40 -15.87 -11.06
N PRO A 42 -17.16 -16.73 -11.73
CA PRO A 42 -16.69 -18.06 -12.16
C PRO A 42 -15.84 -18.03 -13.43
N GLY A 43 -15.62 -16.86 -14.06
CA GLY A 43 -14.95 -16.71 -15.32
C GLY A 43 -13.43 -16.94 -15.27
N ARG A 44 -12.72 -16.42 -16.29
CA ARG A 44 -11.28 -16.58 -16.49
C ARG A 44 -10.49 -15.92 -15.36
N VAL A 45 -9.52 -16.62 -14.80
CA VAL A 45 -8.73 -16.19 -13.64
C VAL A 45 -7.29 -15.92 -14.03
N LEU A 46 -6.69 -14.88 -13.43
CA LEU A 46 -5.26 -14.56 -13.49
C LEU A 46 -4.67 -14.50 -12.09
N GLU A 47 -3.51 -15.11 -11.91
CA GLU A 47 -2.60 -14.88 -10.78
C GLU A 47 -1.32 -14.23 -11.31
N PRO A 48 -1.10 -12.91 -11.09
CA PRO A 48 -0.06 -12.14 -11.77
C PRO A 48 1.35 -12.28 -11.15
N SER A 49 1.50 -13.01 -10.04
CA SER A 49 2.75 -13.31 -9.35
C SER A 49 2.57 -14.60 -8.55
N CYS A 50 2.57 -15.73 -9.26
CA CYS A 50 2.04 -16.97 -8.69
C CYS A 50 3.02 -17.72 -7.78
N GLY A 51 4.29 -17.34 -7.75
CA GLY A 51 5.29 -18.00 -6.92
C GLY A 51 5.27 -19.51 -7.11
N ASP A 52 5.17 -20.25 -6.03
CA ASP A 52 5.05 -21.72 -6.02
C ASP A 52 3.67 -22.27 -6.44
N GLY A 53 2.74 -21.39 -6.85
CA GLY A 53 1.38 -21.75 -7.29
C GLY A 53 0.39 -21.99 -6.15
N ALA A 54 0.56 -21.35 -5.01
CA ALA A 54 -0.34 -21.52 -3.85
C ALA A 54 -1.81 -21.30 -4.22
N PHE A 55 -2.15 -20.29 -4.97
CA PHE A 55 -3.52 -20.05 -5.46
C PHE A 55 -3.90 -20.95 -6.63
N LEU A 56 -2.95 -21.24 -7.55
CA LEU A 56 -3.22 -22.07 -8.73
C LEU A 56 -3.72 -23.47 -8.34
N ARG A 57 -3.23 -24.01 -7.22
CA ARG A 57 -3.70 -25.31 -6.69
C ARG A 57 -5.20 -25.34 -6.36
N HIS A 58 -5.79 -24.19 -6.06
CA HIS A 58 -7.22 -24.03 -5.75
C HIS A 58 -8.06 -23.52 -6.94
N LEU A 59 -7.42 -23.12 -8.04
CA LEU A 59 -8.06 -22.46 -9.17
C LEU A 59 -7.70 -23.15 -10.49
N PRO A 60 -8.23 -24.36 -10.75
CA PRO A 60 -7.95 -25.09 -11.99
C PRO A 60 -8.25 -24.25 -13.22
N GLY A 61 -7.31 -24.19 -14.18
CA GLY A 61 -7.44 -23.40 -15.40
C GLY A 61 -7.13 -21.92 -15.24
N ALA A 62 -6.68 -21.45 -14.08
CA ALA A 62 -6.17 -20.10 -13.93
C ALA A 62 -4.85 -19.91 -14.71
N VAL A 63 -4.66 -18.70 -15.26
CA VAL A 63 -3.40 -18.28 -15.85
C VAL A 63 -2.50 -17.80 -14.72
N GLY A 64 -1.34 -18.45 -14.55
CA GLY A 64 -0.30 -18.02 -13.62
C GLY A 64 0.81 -17.31 -14.34
N ILE A 65 1.35 -16.24 -13.75
CA ILE A 65 2.54 -15.53 -14.21
C ILE A 65 3.55 -15.51 -13.07
N GLU A 66 4.79 -15.86 -13.37
CA GLU A 66 5.89 -15.79 -12.42
C GLU A 66 7.13 -15.20 -13.09
N LEU A 67 7.79 -14.28 -12.40
CA LEU A 67 9.01 -13.64 -12.91
C LEU A 67 10.22 -14.60 -12.82
N ASP A 68 10.30 -15.36 -11.74
CA ASP A 68 11.40 -16.30 -11.48
C ASP A 68 11.12 -17.66 -12.13
N PRO A 69 11.87 -18.04 -13.18
CA PRO A 69 11.66 -19.32 -13.86
C PRO A 69 11.97 -20.53 -12.97
N ASP A 70 12.82 -20.39 -11.95
CA ASP A 70 13.19 -21.47 -11.04
C ASP A 70 12.04 -21.79 -10.05
N HIS A 71 11.13 -20.85 -9.82
CA HIS A 71 9.95 -21.00 -8.95
C HIS A 71 8.63 -21.05 -9.74
N CYS A 72 8.69 -20.95 -11.06
CA CYS A 72 7.49 -20.97 -11.91
C CYS A 72 6.87 -22.38 -11.94
N PRO A 73 5.62 -22.56 -11.47
CA PRO A 73 4.99 -23.88 -11.43
C PRO A 73 4.61 -24.35 -12.85
N PRO A 74 4.50 -25.68 -13.07
CA PRO A 74 4.10 -26.22 -14.37
C PRO A 74 2.77 -25.63 -14.85
N GLY A 75 2.75 -25.13 -16.08
CA GLY A 75 1.57 -24.53 -16.71
C GLY A 75 1.42 -23.03 -16.49
N ALA A 76 2.24 -22.40 -15.64
CA ALA A 76 2.34 -20.96 -15.55
C ALA A 76 3.34 -20.40 -16.59
N GLU A 77 3.24 -19.10 -16.86
CA GLU A 77 4.11 -18.40 -17.82
C GLU A 77 5.27 -17.73 -17.06
N ALA A 78 6.51 -18.15 -17.38
CA ALA A 78 7.73 -17.54 -16.84
C ALA A 78 8.02 -16.21 -17.54
N ILE A 79 7.38 -15.12 -17.13
CA ILE A 79 7.48 -13.79 -17.73
C ILE A 79 7.28 -12.70 -16.69
N ASP A 80 7.88 -11.53 -16.90
CA ASP A 80 7.56 -10.34 -16.12
C ASP A 80 6.10 -9.92 -16.37
N PHE A 81 5.31 -9.79 -15.30
CA PHE A 81 3.92 -9.37 -15.41
C PHE A 81 3.76 -8.06 -16.18
N PHE A 82 4.70 -7.11 -16.06
CA PHE A 82 4.65 -5.85 -16.80
C PHE A 82 4.89 -6.01 -18.31
N ALA A 83 5.47 -7.13 -18.74
CA ALA A 83 5.57 -7.52 -20.16
C ALA A 83 4.31 -8.27 -20.66
N TYR A 84 3.47 -8.77 -19.75
CA TYR A 84 2.27 -9.53 -20.13
C TYR A 84 1.29 -8.65 -20.92
N PRO A 85 0.74 -9.17 -22.07
CA PRO A 85 -0.02 -8.36 -23.01
C PRO A 85 -1.31 -7.76 -22.43
N GLU A 86 -1.45 -6.44 -22.46
CA GLU A 86 -2.64 -5.75 -21.93
C GLU A 86 -3.96 -6.04 -22.66
N ARG A 87 -3.91 -6.72 -23.84
CA ARG A 87 -5.13 -7.18 -24.53
C ARG A 87 -5.85 -8.31 -23.79
N GLU A 88 -5.12 -9.06 -22.97
CA GLU A 88 -5.68 -10.15 -22.18
C GLU A 88 -6.63 -9.61 -21.11
N ARG A 89 -7.79 -10.24 -20.98
CA ARG A 89 -8.84 -9.81 -20.05
C ARG A 89 -9.30 -10.97 -19.19
N PHE A 90 -9.59 -10.65 -17.93
CA PHE A 90 -9.94 -11.59 -16.89
C PHE A 90 -11.20 -11.18 -16.15
N ASP A 91 -11.90 -12.16 -15.63
CA ASP A 91 -13.09 -11.98 -14.79
C ASP A 91 -12.71 -11.92 -13.31
N THR A 92 -11.63 -12.64 -12.94
CA THR A 92 -11.03 -12.60 -11.59
C THR A 92 -9.52 -12.43 -11.71
N ILE A 93 -8.95 -11.53 -10.92
CA ILE A 93 -7.50 -11.47 -10.67
C ILE A 93 -7.30 -11.65 -9.18
N ILE A 94 -6.45 -12.60 -8.80
CA ILE A 94 -6.22 -12.96 -7.39
C ILE A 94 -4.73 -13.18 -7.15
N GLY A 95 -4.23 -12.79 -5.97
CA GLY A 95 -2.83 -13.06 -5.63
C GLY A 95 -2.29 -12.20 -4.51
N ASN A 96 -1.00 -12.41 -4.22
CA ASN A 96 -0.19 -11.65 -3.29
C ASN A 96 0.93 -10.96 -4.10
N PRO A 97 0.77 -9.70 -4.52
CA PRO A 97 1.79 -9.00 -5.31
C PRO A 97 3.04 -8.71 -4.48
N PRO A 98 4.24 -8.59 -5.10
CA PRO A 98 5.49 -8.36 -4.37
C PRO A 98 5.55 -6.98 -3.68
N TYR A 99 6.03 -6.92 -2.42
CA TYR A 99 6.13 -5.70 -1.60
C TYR A 99 7.53 -5.08 -1.64
N VAL A 100 8.02 -4.77 -2.82
CA VAL A 100 9.35 -4.19 -3.07
C VAL A 100 9.22 -2.73 -3.47
N ARG A 101 10.16 -1.89 -3.03
CA ARG A 101 10.20 -0.49 -3.49
C ARG A 101 10.65 -0.43 -4.93
N ILE A 102 10.08 0.48 -5.72
CA ILE A 102 10.38 0.63 -7.15
C ILE A 102 11.88 0.86 -7.44
N GLN A 103 12.59 1.45 -6.50
CA GLN A 103 14.04 1.70 -6.63
C GLN A 103 14.89 0.43 -6.45
N ASP A 104 14.34 -0.61 -5.86
CA ASP A 104 15.04 -1.85 -5.51
C ASP A 104 14.77 -2.98 -6.54
N ILE A 105 13.90 -2.76 -7.54
CA ILE A 105 13.60 -3.72 -8.61
C ILE A 105 14.62 -3.67 -9.75
N ALA A 106 14.65 -4.73 -10.56
CA ALA A 106 15.48 -4.81 -11.75
C ALA A 106 15.18 -3.69 -12.76
N GLU A 107 16.22 -3.18 -13.42
CA GLU A 107 16.12 -2.13 -14.44
C GLU A 107 15.20 -2.54 -15.61
N SER A 108 15.20 -3.82 -15.99
CA SER A 108 14.32 -4.36 -17.02
C SER A 108 12.84 -4.20 -16.69
N THR A 109 12.44 -4.53 -15.44
CA THR A 109 11.07 -4.35 -14.94
C THR A 109 10.72 -2.87 -14.84
N ARG A 110 11.65 -2.01 -14.39
CA ARG A 110 11.45 -0.57 -14.33
C ARG A 110 11.17 0.02 -15.70
N ALA A 111 11.94 -0.35 -16.72
CA ALA A 111 11.71 0.08 -18.11
C ALA A 111 10.37 -0.38 -18.68
N LEU A 112 9.85 -1.55 -18.25
CA LEU A 112 8.51 -2.02 -18.59
C LEU A 112 7.42 -1.16 -17.95
N ILE A 113 7.59 -0.81 -16.67
CA ILE A 113 6.68 0.05 -15.94
C ILE A 113 6.62 1.46 -16.56
N GLU A 114 7.77 2.04 -16.91
CA GLU A 114 7.85 3.34 -17.57
C GLU A 114 7.12 3.35 -18.93
N ARG A 115 7.33 2.31 -19.74
CA ARG A 115 6.61 2.11 -21.01
C ARG A 115 5.11 1.93 -20.83
N GLY A 116 4.68 1.34 -19.71
CA GLY A 116 3.28 1.11 -19.39
C GLY A 116 2.48 2.38 -19.03
N ALA A 117 3.11 3.56 -19.04
CA ALA A 117 2.47 4.85 -18.77
C ALA A 117 1.72 4.91 -17.42
N TYR A 118 2.35 4.43 -16.35
CA TYR A 118 1.79 4.51 -14.99
C TYR A 118 2.16 5.81 -14.27
N GLY A 119 3.03 6.65 -14.85
CA GLY A 119 3.53 7.91 -14.24
C GLY A 119 2.44 8.91 -13.89
N ASP A 120 1.31 8.88 -14.59
CA ASP A 120 0.14 9.70 -14.26
C ASP A 120 -0.61 9.23 -13.01
N ILE A 121 -0.41 7.97 -12.59
CA ILE A 121 -1.12 7.32 -11.49
C ILE A 121 -0.21 7.17 -10.26
N LEU A 122 1.07 6.85 -10.48
CA LEU A 122 2.04 6.52 -9.42
C LEU A 122 3.37 7.24 -9.66
N ASP A 123 4.03 7.67 -8.60
CA ASP A 123 5.36 8.27 -8.64
C ASP A 123 6.47 7.25 -8.29
N GLY A 124 7.73 7.63 -8.51
CA GLY A 124 8.91 6.78 -8.25
C GLY A 124 9.17 6.42 -6.77
N ARG A 125 8.32 6.87 -5.84
CA ARG A 125 8.38 6.50 -4.42
C ARG A 125 7.38 5.39 -4.07
N ALA A 126 6.52 5.03 -5.03
CA ALA A 126 5.51 4.00 -4.85
C ALA A 126 6.15 2.61 -4.69
N ASN A 127 5.49 1.73 -3.95
CA ASN A 127 5.85 0.33 -3.86
C ASN A 127 5.31 -0.44 -5.08
N LEU A 128 5.99 -1.51 -5.48
CA LEU A 128 5.70 -2.29 -6.68
C LEU A 128 4.26 -2.82 -6.72
N TYR A 129 3.70 -3.26 -5.58
CA TYR A 129 2.33 -3.76 -5.53
C TYR A 129 1.28 -2.74 -5.99
N LEU A 130 1.55 -1.43 -5.87
CA LEU A 130 0.64 -0.39 -6.38
C LEU A 130 0.59 -0.39 -7.91
N PHE A 131 1.71 -0.65 -8.57
CA PHE A 131 1.76 -0.81 -10.03
C PHE A 131 1.06 -2.10 -10.47
N PHE A 132 1.16 -3.18 -9.67
CA PHE A 132 0.38 -4.40 -9.90
C PHE A 132 -1.12 -4.09 -9.86
N ILE A 133 -1.62 -3.37 -8.85
CA ILE A 133 -3.03 -2.97 -8.78
C ILE A 133 -3.42 -2.18 -10.04
N ALA A 134 -2.65 -1.15 -10.43
CA ALA A 134 -2.93 -0.32 -11.59
C ALA A 134 -2.99 -1.15 -12.89
N LYS A 135 -2.05 -2.08 -13.10
CA LYS A 135 -2.05 -2.97 -14.27
C LYS A 135 -3.21 -3.95 -14.22
N CYS A 136 -3.51 -4.55 -13.07
CA CYS A 136 -4.64 -5.46 -12.91
C CYS A 136 -5.98 -4.79 -13.26
N LEU A 137 -6.19 -3.53 -12.89
CA LEU A 137 -7.40 -2.78 -13.29
C LEU A 137 -7.56 -2.69 -14.81
N ARG A 138 -6.45 -2.64 -15.57
CA ARG A 138 -6.47 -2.66 -17.04
C ARG A 138 -6.83 -4.03 -17.59
N HIS A 139 -6.42 -5.11 -16.92
CA HIS A 139 -6.73 -6.48 -17.30
C HIS A 139 -8.14 -6.93 -16.90
N LEU A 140 -8.81 -6.27 -15.97
CA LEU A 140 -10.17 -6.62 -15.56
C LEU A 140 -11.20 -6.26 -16.63
N ARG A 141 -12.12 -7.20 -16.90
CA ARG A 141 -13.37 -6.93 -17.63
C ARG A 141 -14.30 -6.03 -16.80
N PRO A 142 -15.27 -5.35 -17.42
CA PRO A 142 -16.41 -4.78 -16.69
C PRO A 142 -17.10 -5.86 -15.83
N GLY A 143 -17.39 -5.58 -14.56
CA GLY A 143 -17.90 -6.56 -13.60
C GLY A 143 -16.87 -7.58 -13.10
N GLY A 144 -15.62 -7.49 -13.53
CA GLY A 144 -14.54 -8.34 -13.04
C GLY A 144 -14.09 -7.93 -11.63
N GLU A 145 -13.40 -8.85 -10.95
CA GLU A 145 -12.99 -8.68 -9.55
C GLU A 145 -11.48 -8.82 -9.36
N LEU A 146 -10.92 -8.02 -8.45
CA LEU A 146 -9.55 -8.08 -7.97
C LEU A 146 -9.57 -8.51 -6.51
N ILE A 147 -8.84 -9.56 -6.15
CA ILE A 147 -8.75 -10.08 -4.79
C ILE A 147 -7.28 -10.14 -4.42
N PHE A 148 -6.84 -9.20 -3.61
CA PHE A 148 -5.44 -9.10 -3.21
C PHE A 148 -5.27 -9.11 -1.70
N ILE A 149 -4.12 -9.60 -1.25
CA ILE A 149 -3.57 -9.27 0.04
C ILE A 149 -2.45 -8.25 -0.17
N THR A 150 -2.48 -7.14 0.55
CA THR A 150 -1.48 -6.06 0.44
C THR A 150 -1.24 -5.41 1.80
N PRO A 151 -0.12 -4.70 1.99
CA PRO A 151 0.00 -3.78 3.10
C PRO A 151 -1.17 -2.79 3.11
N ARG A 152 -1.76 -2.55 4.28
CA ARG A 152 -2.90 -1.62 4.46
C ARG A 152 -2.54 -0.16 4.14
N ASP A 153 -1.26 0.16 4.14
CA ASP A 153 -0.75 1.53 4.00
C ASP A 153 -1.21 2.22 2.74
N PHE A 154 -1.49 1.48 1.64
CA PHE A 154 -1.95 2.10 0.40
C PHE A 154 -3.25 2.90 0.58
N LEU A 155 -4.09 2.55 1.53
CA LEU A 155 -5.34 3.29 1.80
C LEU A 155 -5.05 4.76 2.13
N LYS A 156 -3.89 5.05 2.75
CA LYS A 156 -3.53 6.39 3.26
C LYS A 156 -2.21 6.93 2.72
N ALA A 157 -1.48 6.18 1.91
CA ALA A 157 -0.19 6.61 1.37
C ALA A 157 -0.36 7.78 0.40
N THR A 158 0.47 8.80 0.54
CA THR A 158 0.48 9.96 -0.38
C THR A 158 0.86 9.55 -1.81
N SER A 159 1.71 8.53 -1.97
CA SER A 159 2.08 7.95 -3.27
C SER A 159 0.93 7.19 -3.94
N ALA A 160 -0.13 6.82 -3.20
CA ALA A 160 -1.28 6.08 -3.72
C ALA A 160 -2.51 6.96 -4.02
N VAL A 161 -2.47 8.25 -3.77
CA VAL A 161 -3.64 9.16 -3.88
C VAL A 161 -4.34 9.07 -5.24
N LYS A 162 -3.59 9.08 -6.33
CA LYS A 162 -4.18 9.01 -7.68
C LYS A 162 -4.73 7.62 -7.99
N LEU A 163 -4.04 6.56 -7.54
CA LEU A 163 -4.52 5.18 -7.66
C LEU A 163 -5.80 4.97 -6.85
N ASN A 164 -5.87 5.53 -5.65
CA ASN A 164 -7.04 5.45 -4.79
C ASN A 164 -8.27 6.10 -5.44
N ARG A 165 -8.09 7.26 -6.08
CA ARG A 165 -9.15 7.89 -6.87
C ARG A 165 -9.58 7.02 -8.05
N LEU A 166 -8.61 6.46 -8.78
CA LEU A 166 -8.90 5.55 -9.89
C LEU A 166 -9.71 4.32 -9.42
N LEU A 167 -9.40 3.75 -8.26
CA LEU A 167 -10.18 2.65 -7.67
C LEU A 167 -11.64 3.07 -7.43
N VAL A 168 -11.86 4.22 -6.83
CA VAL A 168 -13.23 4.72 -6.55
C VAL A 168 -13.98 5.06 -7.83
N GLU A 169 -13.32 5.65 -8.84
CA GLU A 169 -13.90 6.00 -10.13
C GLU A 169 -14.24 4.76 -10.97
N SER A 170 -13.41 3.71 -10.88
CA SER A 170 -13.55 2.50 -11.69
C SER A 170 -14.38 1.40 -11.05
N GLY A 171 -14.71 1.48 -9.74
CA GLY A 171 -15.46 0.43 -9.05
C GLY A 171 -15.53 0.64 -7.54
N SER A 172 -15.72 -0.46 -6.81
CA SER A 172 -15.86 -0.44 -5.34
C SER A 172 -15.13 -1.61 -4.68
N ILE A 173 -14.52 -1.37 -3.51
CA ILE A 173 -14.12 -2.45 -2.61
C ILE A 173 -15.38 -2.99 -1.94
N THR A 174 -15.60 -4.30 -2.06
CA THR A 174 -16.80 -4.98 -1.60
C THR A 174 -16.61 -5.80 -0.34
N ASP A 175 -15.38 -6.23 -0.09
CA ASP A 175 -14.99 -7.02 1.07
C ASP A 175 -13.59 -6.62 1.52
N ALA A 176 -13.37 -6.56 2.84
CA ALA A 176 -12.07 -6.31 3.42
C ALA A 176 -11.92 -7.08 4.74
N ILE A 177 -10.76 -7.75 4.91
CA ILE A 177 -10.36 -8.41 6.16
C ILE A 177 -9.04 -7.78 6.59
N GLU A 178 -9.05 -7.02 7.67
CA GLU A 178 -7.84 -6.51 8.32
C GLU A 178 -7.23 -7.60 9.20
N LEU A 179 -5.98 -7.94 8.92
CA LEU A 179 -5.27 -9.00 9.64
C LEU A 179 -4.59 -8.48 10.92
N GLY A 180 -4.65 -7.17 11.18
CA GLY A 180 -4.08 -6.53 12.35
C GLY A 180 -2.59 -6.81 12.51
N ASP A 181 -2.16 -7.04 13.76
CA ASP A 181 -0.78 -7.40 14.09
C ASP A 181 -0.50 -8.91 13.99
N ALA A 182 -1.41 -9.70 13.39
CA ALA A 182 -1.16 -11.10 13.12
C ALA A 182 0.06 -11.23 12.21
N ARG A 183 1.07 -11.97 12.66
CA ARG A 183 2.23 -12.32 11.84
C ARG A 183 1.77 -13.31 10.76
N VAL A 184 1.34 -12.77 9.64
CA VAL A 184 0.91 -13.56 8.49
C VAL A 184 2.11 -14.16 7.75
N PHE A 185 3.24 -13.48 7.83
CA PHE A 185 4.49 -13.83 7.16
C PHE A 185 5.64 -13.86 8.17
N ASP A 186 6.57 -14.79 8.04
CA ASP A 186 7.70 -14.98 8.95
C ASP A 186 8.60 -13.74 9.03
N ASP A 187 8.73 -12.97 7.93
CA ASP A 187 9.57 -11.77 7.79
C ASP A 187 8.80 -10.46 7.99
N ALA A 188 7.81 -10.44 8.87
CA ALA A 188 7.12 -9.24 9.37
C ALA A 188 6.78 -8.18 8.32
N VAL A 189 5.71 -8.38 7.55
CA VAL A 189 4.93 -7.28 6.99
C VAL A 189 3.73 -7.05 7.93
N PRO A 190 3.79 -6.07 8.85
CA PRO A 190 2.67 -5.80 9.74
C PRO A 190 1.51 -5.17 8.96
N ASN A 191 0.29 -5.35 9.45
CA ASN A 191 -0.91 -4.69 8.96
C ASN A 191 -1.27 -5.00 7.49
N CYS A 192 -1.36 -6.29 7.15
CA CYS A 192 -1.92 -6.68 5.85
C CYS A 192 -3.44 -6.60 5.83
N LEU A 193 -3.95 -6.31 4.64
CA LEU A 193 -5.35 -6.25 4.30
C LEU A 193 -5.63 -7.24 3.16
N ILE A 194 -6.56 -8.18 3.37
CA ILE A 194 -7.18 -8.92 2.28
C ILE A 194 -8.38 -8.11 1.81
N TRP A 195 -8.49 -7.86 0.50
CA TRP A 195 -9.59 -7.06 -0.02
C TRP A 195 -10.04 -7.56 -1.39
N ARG A 196 -11.34 -7.41 -1.64
CA ARG A 196 -11.96 -7.69 -2.93
C ARG A 196 -12.55 -6.39 -3.49
N PHE A 197 -12.20 -6.12 -4.73
CA PHE A 197 -12.71 -4.99 -5.51
C PHE A 197 -13.51 -5.51 -6.69
N GLU A 198 -14.57 -4.80 -7.08
CA GLU A 198 -15.39 -5.11 -8.24
C GLU A 198 -15.44 -3.91 -9.19
N LYS A 199 -14.97 -4.13 -10.42
CA LYS A 199 -14.90 -3.10 -11.46
C LYS A 199 -16.29 -2.77 -12.00
N GLY A 200 -16.61 -1.47 -12.07
CA GLY A 200 -17.92 -0.98 -12.55
C GLY A 200 -19.00 -0.93 -11.48
N ARG A 201 -18.74 -1.40 -10.24
CA ARG A 201 -19.68 -1.31 -9.14
C ARG A 201 -19.77 0.11 -8.61
N SER A 202 -20.98 0.67 -8.55
CA SER A 202 -21.24 2.02 -7.99
C SER A 202 -21.64 2.00 -6.51
N GLU A 203 -22.21 0.88 -6.02
CA GLU A 203 -22.56 0.73 -4.62
C GLU A 203 -21.32 0.76 -3.71
N ARG A 204 -21.44 1.44 -2.57
CA ARG A 204 -20.35 1.63 -1.61
C ARG A 204 -20.48 0.76 -0.36
N ALA A 205 -21.62 0.09 -0.18
CA ALA A 205 -21.79 -0.90 0.89
C ALA A 205 -20.82 -2.07 0.67
N MET A 206 -20.10 -2.45 1.75
CA MET A 206 -19.10 -3.49 1.77
C MET A 206 -19.16 -4.30 3.05
N ARG A 207 -18.61 -5.51 3.01
CA ARG A 207 -18.38 -6.32 4.20
C ARG A 207 -16.96 -6.08 4.72
N TYR A 208 -16.85 -5.90 6.01
CA TYR A 208 -15.59 -5.67 6.69
C TYR A 208 -15.45 -6.59 7.88
N CYS A 209 -14.23 -7.08 8.11
CA CYS A 209 -13.84 -7.82 9.30
C CYS A 209 -12.46 -7.36 9.75
N ALA A 210 -12.24 -7.21 11.05
CA ALA A 210 -10.91 -7.03 11.62
C ALA A 210 -10.62 -8.18 12.58
N LEU A 211 -9.48 -8.83 12.41
CA LEU A 211 -8.99 -9.83 13.36
C LEU A 211 -8.36 -9.11 14.57
N GLY A 212 -8.69 -9.58 15.77
CA GLY A 212 -8.17 -9.04 17.02
C GLY A 212 -6.72 -9.47 17.29
N VAL A 213 -6.06 -8.77 18.19
CA VAL A 213 -4.74 -9.16 18.71
C VAL A 213 -4.88 -10.47 19.49
N GLY A 214 -4.17 -11.51 19.04
CA GLY A 214 -4.20 -12.83 19.67
C GLY A 214 -5.29 -13.77 19.14
N ASP A 215 -6.08 -13.36 18.15
CA ASP A 215 -6.99 -14.26 17.45
C ASP A 215 -6.21 -15.33 16.68
N ASP A 216 -6.78 -16.55 16.64
CA ASP A 216 -6.29 -17.59 15.75
C ASP A 216 -6.57 -17.17 14.30
N LEU A 217 -5.50 -16.91 13.53
CA LEU A 217 -5.58 -16.47 12.15
C LEU A 217 -6.41 -17.43 11.28
N ALA A 218 -6.20 -18.75 11.42
CA ALA A 218 -6.88 -19.74 10.59
C ALA A 218 -8.38 -19.79 10.92
N ALA A 219 -8.73 -19.79 12.21
CA ALA A 219 -10.11 -19.79 12.65
C ALA A 219 -10.83 -18.47 12.25
N GLY A 220 -10.20 -17.33 12.46
CA GLY A 220 -10.76 -16.04 12.10
C GLY A 220 -10.98 -15.86 10.59
N LEU A 221 -10.07 -16.38 9.77
CA LEU A 221 -10.20 -16.38 8.31
C LEU A 221 -11.23 -17.39 7.80
N ALA A 222 -11.41 -18.52 8.48
CA ALA A 222 -12.42 -19.52 8.11
C ALA A 222 -13.85 -19.05 8.37
N ALA A 223 -14.07 -18.23 9.39
CA ALA A 223 -15.38 -17.70 9.78
C ALA A 223 -15.30 -16.20 10.14
N PRO A 224 -15.06 -15.31 9.17
CA PRO A 224 -14.92 -13.88 9.45
C PRO A 224 -16.20 -13.29 10.07
N ALA A 225 -16.06 -12.53 11.17
CA ALA A 225 -17.13 -11.79 11.79
C ALA A 225 -17.42 -10.52 10.98
N TRP A 226 -18.23 -10.66 9.95
CA TRP A 226 -18.54 -9.57 9.03
C TRP A 226 -19.40 -8.49 9.68
N GLU A 227 -19.00 -7.23 9.49
CA GLU A 227 -19.84 -6.04 9.73
C GLU A 227 -20.02 -5.26 8.42
N GLU A 228 -21.10 -4.52 8.32
CA GLU A 228 -21.32 -3.63 7.18
C GLU A 228 -20.54 -2.33 7.36
N ARG A 229 -19.89 -1.91 6.29
CA ARG A 229 -19.13 -0.66 6.17
C ARG A 229 -19.44 0.00 4.83
N HIS A 230 -18.98 1.22 4.67
CA HIS A 230 -19.03 1.97 3.41
C HIS A 230 -17.64 2.29 2.92
N PHE A 231 -17.38 1.95 1.67
CA PHE A 231 -16.13 2.31 0.97
C PHE A 231 -16.18 3.77 0.55
N VAL A 232 -15.32 4.60 1.14
CA VAL A 232 -15.32 6.06 0.98
C VAL A 232 -13.93 6.54 0.61
N GLU A 233 -13.87 7.52 -0.29
CA GLU A 233 -12.65 8.29 -0.59
C GLU A 233 -12.77 9.70 -0.04
N ALA A 234 -11.73 10.19 0.63
CA ALA A 234 -11.61 11.57 1.05
C ALA A 234 -10.16 12.06 0.93
N GLY A 235 -9.96 13.07 0.09
CA GLY A 235 -8.64 13.66 -0.13
C GLY A 235 -7.59 12.71 -0.71
N GLY A 236 -8.01 11.69 -1.45
CA GLY A 236 -7.14 10.65 -2.01
C GLY A 236 -6.83 9.50 -1.06
N HIS A 237 -7.46 9.48 0.12
CA HIS A 237 -7.38 8.39 1.07
C HIS A 237 -8.63 7.53 1.03
N LEU A 238 -8.46 6.22 1.17
CA LEU A 238 -9.56 5.26 1.23
C LEU A 238 -9.90 4.93 2.68
N MET A 239 -11.19 4.81 2.97
CA MET A 239 -11.70 4.49 4.30
C MET A 239 -12.84 3.50 4.22
N PHE A 240 -13.01 2.71 5.30
CA PHE A 240 -14.12 1.79 5.51
C PHE A 240 -15.00 2.36 6.64
N ALA A 241 -15.90 3.28 6.29
CA ALA A 241 -16.71 4.02 7.25
C ALA A 241 -17.87 3.17 7.81
N ARG A 242 -18.22 3.35 9.09
CA ARG A 242 -19.35 2.65 9.74
C ARG A 242 -20.74 3.16 9.32
N GLY A 243 -20.77 4.29 8.63
CA GLY A 243 -22.00 4.90 8.18
C GLY A 243 -21.71 6.00 7.17
N ASP A 244 -22.78 6.57 6.62
CA ASP A 244 -22.71 7.78 5.82
C ASP A 244 -22.64 8.98 6.77
N TYR A 245 -21.51 9.69 6.73
CA TYR A 245 -21.28 10.89 7.52
C TYR A 245 -21.44 12.11 6.62
N PRO A 246 -22.60 12.79 6.65
CA PRO A 246 -22.87 13.93 5.77
C PRO A 246 -21.97 15.13 6.06
N LEU A 247 -21.41 15.20 7.30
CA LEU A 247 -20.53 16.28 7.74
C LEU A 247 -19.12 15.72 7.99
N ARG A 248 -18.13 16.20 7.25
CA ARG A 248 -16.72 15.85 7.46
C ARG A 248 -16.08 16.79 8.48
N LEU A 249 -15.11 16.31 9.24
CA LEU A 249 -14.37 17.17 10.17
C LEU A 249 -13.76 18.39 9.46
N ALA A 250 -13.28 18.23 8.20
CA ALA A 250 -12.75 19.32 7.39
C ALA A 250 -13.78 20.40 7.02
N ASP A 251 -15.08 20.11 7.11
CA ASP A 251 -16.16 21.09 6.83
C ASP A 251 -16.41 22.02 8.04
N VAL A 252 -15.95 21.62 9.23
CA VAL A 252 -16.19 22.35 10.49
C VAL A 252 -14.89 22.71 11.24
N ALA A 253 -13.75 22.12 10.87
CA ALA A 253 -12.48 22.33 11.55
C ALA A 253 -11.32 22.27 10.58
N PHE A 254 -10.33 23.13 10.81
CA PHE A 254 -9.04 23.04 10.14
C PHE A 254 -8.14 22.07 10.91
N VAL A 255 -7.76 20.95 10.27
CA VAL A 255 -6.88 19.95 10.87
C VAL A 255 -5.54 19.97 10.15
N LYS A 256 -4.46 20.16 10.89
CA LYS A 256 -3.09 20.17 10.39
C LYS A 256 -2.18 19.38 11.32
N VAL A 257 -1.09 18.85 10.78
CA VAL A 257 -0.01 18.31 11.60
C VAL A 257 0.52 19.43 12.49
N GLY A 258 0.70 19.16 13.77
CA GLY A 258 1.28 20.10 14.72
C GLY A 258 2.70 20.51 14.34
N ALA A 259 3.27 21.41 15.11
CA ALA A 259 4.65 21.84 14.91
C ALA A 259 5.61 20.63 15.03
N VAL A 260 6.48 20.47 14.03
CA VAL A 260 7.52 19.45 14.01
C VAL A 260 8.87 20.18 14.03
N SER A 261 9.52 20.19 15.18
CA SER A 261 10.79 20.93 15.35
C SER A 261 11.99 20.15 14.78
N GLY A 262 11.93 18.83 14.78
CA GLY A 262 13.07 17.94 14.46
C GLY A 262 14.18 17.96 15.54
N ALA A 263 13.94 18.64 16.66
CA ALA A 263 14.86 18.76 17.80
C ALA A 263 14.11 19.19 19.07
N ASP A 264 13.00 18.51 19.38
CA ASP A 264 12.08 18.87 20.46
C ASP A 264 12.80 19.07 21.82
N GLU A 265 13.86 18.31 22.06
CA GLU A 265 14.66 18.42 23.30
C GLU A 265 15.39 19.77 23.46
N LEU A 266 15.63 20.48 22.34
CA LEU A 266 16.25 21.81 22.36
C LEU A 266 15.22 22.93 22.53
N PHE A 267 14.01 22.70 22.08
CA PHE A 267 12.91 23.66 22.21
C PHE A 267 12.10 23.48 23.51
N ALA A 268 12.17 22.31 24.15
CA ALA A 268 11.49 22.04 25.41
C ALA A 268 12.29 22.68 26.55
N ASP A 269 11.79 23.79 27.07
CA ASP A 269 12.46 24.54 28.16
C ASP A 269 11.41 25.10 29.12
N ALA A 270 11.47 24.65 30.37
CA ALA A 270 10.54 25.08 31.41
C ALA A 270 10.73 26.53 31.84
N VAL A 271 11.95 27.10 31.66
CA VAL A 271 12.31 28.45 32.06
C VAL A 271 12.09 29.46 30.94
N HIS A 272 12.61 29.15 29.74
CA HIS A 272 12.57 30.07 28.61
C HIS A 272 11.42 29.78 27.62
N GLY A 273 10.73 28.64 27.79
CA GLY A 273 9.55 28.33 26.99
C GLY A 273 8.45 29.39 27.17
N ASN A 274 7.85 29.80 26.10
CA ASN A 274 6.83 30.84 26.06
C ASN A 274 5.46 30.34 25.62
N ARG A 275 5.34 29.06 25.19
CA ARG A 275 4.07 28.42 24.81
C ARG A 275 3.96 27.01 25.38
N ASP A 276 2.73 26.62 25.72
CA ASP A 276 2.40 25.25 26.14
C ASP A 276 1.93 24.44 24.94
N PHE A 277 2.59 23.28 24.73
CA PHE A 277 2.30 22.36 23.63
C PHE A 277 1.70 21.07 24.16
N VAL A 278 0.64 20.61 23.46
CA VAL A 278 0.12 19.25 23.59
C VAL A 278 1.03 18.33 22.80
N CYS A 279 1.67 17.38 23.45
CA CYS A 279 2.58 16.41 22.85
C CYS A 279 2.00 14.99 22.94
N SER A 280 2.61 14.01 22.28
CA SER A 280 2.21 12.61 22.39
C SER A 280 2.20 12.10 23.84
N SER A 281 3.13 12.59 24.68
CA SER A 281 3.17 12.27 26.12
C SER A 281 2.03 12.88 26.92
N THR A 282 1.36 13.92 26.42
CA THR A 282 0.24 14.59 27.10
C THR A 282 -0.95 13.66 27.30
N VAL A 283 -1.17 12.72 26.36
CA VAL A 283 -2.27 11.74 26.44
C VAL A 283 -2.16 10.87 27.70
N GLY A 284 -0.93 10.46 28.07
CA GLY A 284 -0.69 9.64 29.26
C GLY A 284 -0.52 10.42 30.56
N SER A 285 0.08 11.63 30.49
CA SER A 285 0.44 12.43 31.69
C SER A 285 -0.57 13.50 32.06
N GLY A 286 -1.42 13.92 31.13
CA GLY A 286 -2.29 15.09 31.25
C GLY A 286 -1.53 16.44 31.24
N LEU A 287 -0.20 16.40 31.09
CA LEU A 287 0.66 17.61 31.21
C LEU A 287 1.10 18.10 29.84
N THR A 288 0.98 19.39 29.60
CA THR A 288 1.56 20.07 28.44
C THR A 288 3.08 20.20 28.58
N ARG A 289 3.77 20.40 27.48
CA ARG A 289 5.20 20.69 27.47
C ARG A 289 5.43 22.17 27.17
N ARG A 290 6.18 22.86 28.02
CA ARG A 290 6.57 24.24 27.79
C ARG A 290 7.67 24.29 26.73
N MET A 291 7.42 25.03 25.65
CA MET A 291 8.31 25.09 24.48
C MET A 291 8.69 26.52 24.14
N ILE A 292 9.89 26.68 23.56
CA ILE A 292 10.31 27.92 22.93
C ILE A 292 9.63 28.02 21.58
N TRP A 293 8.86 29.08 21.38
CA TRP A 293 8.14 29.35 20.14
C TRP A 293 8.52 30.72 19.59
N SER A 294 8.76 30.81 18.29
CA SER A 294 9.00 32.05 17.58
C SER A 294 7.98 32.22 16.45
N GLU A 295 7.46 33.40 16.26
CA GLU A 295 6.62 33.70 15.11
C GLU A 295 7.49 34.05 13.88
N PRO A 296 6.96 33.93 12.66
CA PRO A 296 7.68 34.37 11.47
C PRO A 296 8.09 35.84 11.57
N GLY A 297 9.40 36.10 11.44
CA GLY A 297 9.97 37.45 11.58
C GLY A 297 10.55 37.77 12.93
N ASP A 298 10.35 36.94 13.95
CA ASP A 298 11.01 37.11 15.23
C ASP A 298 12.53 36.88 15.12
N PRO A 299 13.34 37.59 15.93
CA PRO A 299 14.78 37.29 16.03
C PRO A 299 15.02 35.92 16.69
N PRO A 300 16.15 35.26 16.40
CA PRO A 300 16.48 33.99 16.99
C PRO A 300 16.56 34.11 18.52
N PRO A 301 15.88 33.19 19.27
CA PRO A 301 15.97 33.16 20.72
C PRO A 301 17.42 32.95 21.19
N ALA A 302 17.91 33.81 22.08
CA ALA A 302 19.30 33.75 22.54
C ALA A 302 19.68 32.40 23.15
N VAL A 303 18.74 31.73 23.81
CA VAL A 303 18.93 30.40 24.40
C VAL A 303 19.20 29.31 23.37
N LEU A 304 18.73 29.46 22.12
CA LEU A 304 18.96 28.50 21.02
C LEU A 304 20.29 28.77 20.28
N ALA A 305 20.91 29.94 20.45
CA ALA A 305 22.14 30.30 19.73
C ALA A 305 23.29 29.29 19.89
N PRO A 306 23.57 28.70 21.06
CA PRO A 306 24.61 27.67 21.21
C PRO A 306 24.34 26.41 20.39
N HIS A 307 23.08 26.17 20.03
CA HIS A 307 22.64 24.98 19.32
C HIS A 307 22.47 25.18 17.80
N LYS A 308 22.80 26.36 17.29
CA LYS A 308 22.59 26.74 15.87
C LYS A 308 23.12 25.72 14.88
N ALA A 309 24.35 25.23 15.06
CA ALA A 309 24.95 24.25 14.14
C ALA A 309 24.11 22.96 14.03
N ARG A 310 23.58 22.48 15.16
CA ARG A 310 22.71 21.30 15.21
C ARG A 310 21.33 21.60 14.59
N LEU A 311 20.78 22.78 14.85
CA LEU A 311 19.47 23.19 14.33
C LEU A 311 19.47 23.37 12.82
N LEU A 312 20.58 23.79 12.23
CA LEU A 312 20.77 23.85 10.76
C LEU A 312 20.79 22.46 10.09
N GLN A 313 21.16 21.40 10.82
CA GLN A 313 21.24 20.04 10.29
C GLN A 313 19.91 19.26 10.34
N ARG A 314 18.83 19.86 10.85
CA ARG A 314 17.51 19.20 10.93
C ARG A 314 16.99 18.84 9.53
N ARG A 315 16.27 17.70 9.44
CA ARG A 315 15.77 17.16 8.16
C ARG A 315 14.25 17.30 7.99
N VAL A 316 13.58 18.14 8.79
CA VAL A 316 12.12 18.36 8.68
C VAL A 316 11.75 19.31 7.54
N THR A 317 12.61 20.28 7.27
CA THR A 317 12.55 21.20 6.13
C THR A 317 13.94 21.71 5.80
N ARG A 318 14.08 22.56 4.80
CA ARG A 318 15.36 23.22 4.53
C ARG A 318 15.56 24.39 5.48
N PHE A 319 16.63 24.33 6.26
CA PHE A 319 17.05 25.39 7.19
C PHE A 319 18.31 26.09 6.67
N ASP A 320 18.40 27.40 6.91
CA ASP A 320 19.54 28.25 6.59
C ASP A 320 19.73 29.34 7.64
N GLU A 321 20.61 30.28 7.38
CA GLU A 321 20.90 31.38 8.30
C GLU A 321 19.71 32.28 8.65
N SER A 322 18.66 32.26 7.86
CA SER A 322 17.48 33.12 8.04
C SER A 322 16.34 32.45 8.80
N ASN A 323 16.38 31.11 9.04
CA ASN A 323 15.24 30.35 9.56
C ASN A 323 15.61 29.16 10.45
N TRP A 324 16.83 29.10 10.99
CA TRP A 324 17.32 27.96 11.76
C TRP A 324 16.69 27.77 13.15
N TRP A 325 15.96 28.76 13.67
CA TRP A 325 15.31 28.75 15.00
C TRP A 325 13.84 28.38 14.95
#